data_e5bcd6a3edbf5960d9e8fcb7901613ec
#
_entry.id   e5bcd6a3edbf5960d9e8fcb7901613ec
#
_cell.length_a   1.000
_cell.length_b   1.000
_cell.length_c   1.000
_cell.angle_alpha   90.00
_cell.angle_beta   90.00
_cell.angle_gamma   90.00
#
_symmetry.space_group_name_H-M   'P 1'
#
loop_
_entity.id
_entity.type
_entity.pdbx_description
1 polymer ?
#
loop_
_entity_poly.entity_id
_entity_poly.type
_entity_poly.pdbx_seq_one_letter_code
_entity_poly.pdbx_strand_id
1 'polypeptide(L)'
;MSIKRLFLVAAYDRTGHVDASLEYYVRELSQYGDVIVHMDNDCDDGSIKKLAPFTVAATAARHGEYDFGSYKRAYMYASKAGILSDYDFVYLANDSVYGPLADIGPILNEMESLAVDAFGPVCNPNPAHPHIQSWFIGMRATVFLAPWFKKFIQSVRPQKDKGSVTKLYEQGFTALVSKYGLAWGCIYTVENRGIYNQIKKLYRGGLPFMKKVAFSRHGGRLGRQILYVLNHIAPDARASILENARRTWGAEYIDWLLTNNPVKILMRGVKYALGKARKGQI
;
A
#
# COMPACT_ATOMS: atom_id res chain seq x y z
N MET A 1 23.23 -12.01 -13.32
CA MET A 1 22.17 -11.23 -13.99
C MET A 1 21.53 -10.35 -12.93
N SER A 2 21.15 -9.11 -13.26
CA SER A 2 20.41 -8.27 -12.33
C SER A 2 18.97 -8.76 -12.24
N ILE A 3 18.39 -8.77 -11.03
CA ILE A 3 16.98 -9.12 -10.79
C ILE A 3 16.08 -8.10 -11.48
N LYS A 4 15.14 -8.59 -12.29
CA LYS A 4 14.16 -7.76 -13.00
C LYS A 4 12.83 -7.77 -12.29
N ARG A 5 12.34 -6.60 -11.89
CA ARG A 5 11.07 -6.41 -11.16
C ARG A 5 10.11 -5.54 -11.96
N LEU A 6 8.82 -5.88 -11.90
CA LEU A 6 7.74 -5.05 -12.41
C LEU A 6 6.78 -4.71 -11.28
N PHE A 7 6.57 -3.42 -11.02
CA PHE A 7 5.60 -2.92 -10.05
C PHE A 7 4.32 -2.49 -10.77
N LEU A 8 3.21 -3.14 -10.46
CA LEU A 8 1.88 -2.77 -10.91
C LEU A 8 1.23 -1.96 -9.80
N VAL A 9 1.18 -0.63 -9.97
CA VAL A 9 0.77 0.30 -8.93
C VAL A 9 -0.68 0.73 -9.13
N ALA A 10 -1.50 0.47 -8.12
CA ALA A 10 -2.86 0.97 -8.01
C ALA A 10 -2.88 2.27 -7.21
N ALA A 11 -3.50 3.31 -7.75
CA ALA A 11 -3.65 4.58 -7.08
C ALA A 11 -5.08 5.14 -7.18
N TYR A 12 -5.43 5.97 -6.22
CA TYR A 12 -6.67 6.71 -6.20
C TYR A 12 -6.50 8.06 -5.51
N ASP A 13 -6.99 9.11 -6.14
CA ASP A 13 -7.10 10.42 -5.52
C ASP A 13 -8.51 10.99 -5.69
N ARG A 14 -9.08 11.51 -4.61
CA ARG A 14 -10.46 12.00 -4.61
C ARG A 14 -10.70 13.13 -5.62
N THR A 15 -9.68 13.92 -5.90
CA THR A 15 -9.74 15.10 -6.77
C THR A 15 -9.07 14.87 -8.14
N GLY A 16 -8.61 13.64 -8.41
CA GLY A 16 -8.00 13.29 -9.69
C GLY A 16 -6.56 13.79 -9.87
N HIS A 17 -5.83 14.03 -8.79
CA HIS A 17 -4.48 14.56 -8.87
C HIS A 17 -3.41 13.52 -8.50
N VAL A 18 -2.32 13.54 -9.25
CA VAL A 18 -1.05 12.94 -8.81
C VAL A 18 -0.41 13.91 -7.82
N ASP A 19 -0.45 13.57 -6.54
CA ASP A 19 0.17 14.35 -5.48
C ASP A 19 1.62 13.93 -5.21
N ALA A 20 2.32 14.75 -4.42
CA ALA A 20 3.73 14.52 -4.10
C ALA A 20 3.98 13.16 -3.42
N SER A 21 3.01 12.59 -2.69
CA SER A 21 3.22 11.30 -2.05
C SER A 21 3.13 10.12 -3.04
N LEU A 22 2.28 10.21 -4.06
CA LEU A 22 2.22 9.22 -5.13
C LEU A 22 3.44 9.34 -6.05
N GLU A 23 3.81 10.57 -6.44
CA GLU A 23 4.99 10.82 -7.24
C GLU A 23 6.26 10.30 -6.54
N TYR A 24 6.43 10.61 -5.25
CA TYR A 24 7.52 10.09 -4.43
C TYR A 24 7.52 8.55 -4.42
N TYR A 25 6.37 7.92 -4.16
CA TYR A 25 6.25 6.47 -4.10
C TYR A 25 6.66 5.80 -5.41
N VAL A 26 6.15 6.29 -6.54
CA VAL A 26 6.47 5.76 -7.88
C VAL A 26 7.94 5.97 -8.24
N ARG A 27 8.49 7.16 -7.94
CA ARG A 27 9.91 7.45 -8.15
C ARG A 27 10.83 6.48 -7.40
N GLU A 28 10.53 6.23 -6.13
CA GLU A 28 11.33 5.32 -5.31
C GLU A 28 11.22 3.87 -5.78
N LEU A 29 10.03 3.41 -6.20
CA LEU A 29 9.88 2.07 -6.79
C LEU A 29 10.65 1.94 -8.11
N SER A 30 10.69 2.97 -8.94
CA SER A 30 11.38 2.95 -10.24
C SER A 30 12.89 2.76 -10.15
N GLN A 31 13.48 2.97 -8.98
CA GLN A 31 14.90 2.67 -8.74
C GLN A 31 15.19 1.16 -8.65
N TYR A 32 14.16 0.33 -8.45
CA TYR A 32 14.28 -1.11 -8.22
C TYR A 32 13.66 -1.97 -9.33
N GLY A 33 12.96 -1.36 -10.27
CA GLY A 33 12.33 -2.05 -11.39
C GLY A 33 11.40 -1.16 -12.19
N ASP A 34 10.81 -1.72 -13.22
CA ASP A 34 9.84 -1.03 -14.05
C ASP A 34 8.52 -0.82 -13.32
N VAL A 35 7.84 0.29 -13.60
CA VAL A 35 6.59 0.64 -12.92
C VAL A 35 5.49 0.90 -13.95
N ILE A 36 4.32 0.29 -13.74
CA ILE A 36 3.08 0.59 -14.47
C ILE A 36 2.07 1.08 -13.45
N VAL A 37 1.52 2.28 -13.65
CA VAL A 37 0.52 2.88 -12.77
C VAL A 37 -0.85 2.90 -13.42
N HIS A 38 -1.88 2.51 -12.68
CA HIS A 38 -3.27 2.78 -13.04
C HIS A 38 -4.02 3.43 -11.87
N MET A 39 -4.64 4.60 -12.15
CA MET A 39 -5.46 5.33 -11.17
C MET A 39 -6.95 5.09 -11.40
N ASP A 40 -7.71 4.78 -10.34
CA ASP A 40 -9.19 4.64 -10.38
C ASP A 40 -9.89 5.99 -10.26
N ASN A 41 -9.58 6.89 -11.16
CA ASN A 41 -10.27 8.18 -11.26
C ASN A 41 -10.01 8.86 -12.60
N ASP A 42 -10.86 9.82 -12.92
CA ASP A 42 -10.59 10.73 -14.02
C ASP A 42 -9.48 11.69 -13.58
N CYS A 43 -8.44 11.77 -14.36
CA CYS A 43 -7.25 12.56 -14.07
C CYS A 43 -6.94 13.42 -15.31
N ASP A 44 -6.59 14.67 -15.10
CA ASP A 44 -6.13 15.50 -16.22
C ASP A 44 -4.76 15.01 -16.73
N ASP A 45 -4.52 15.19 -18.03
CA ASP A 45 -3.30 14.74 -18.68
C ASP A 45 -2.03 15.39 -18.10
N GLY A 46 -2.12 16.59 -17.58
CA GLY A 46 -1.00 17.27 -16.95
C GLY A 46 -0.60 16.61 -15.63
N SER A 47 -1.58 16.17 -14.87
CA SER A 47 -1.34 15.50 -13.58
C SER A 47 -0.70 14.13 -13.75
N ILE A 48 -1.26 13.28 -14.63
CA ILE A 48 -0.72 11.92 -14.83
C ILE A 48 0.68 11.93 -15.47
N LYS A 49 0.99 12.91 -16.30
CA LYS A 49 2.31 13.09 -16.93
C LYS A 49 3.45 13.31 -15.93
N LYS A 50 3.17 13.71 -14.69
CA LYS A 50 4.20 13.78 -13.62
C LYS A 50 4.85 12.43 -13.36
N LEU A 51 4.15 11.32 -13.62
CA LEU A 51 4.68 9.98 -13.44
C LEU A 51 5.48 9.47 -14.63
N ALA A 52 5.41 10.12 -15.80
CA ALA A 52 6.06 9.65 -17.01
C ALA A 52 7.59 9.42 -16.88
N PRO A 53 8.35 10.24 -16.14
CA PRO A 53 9.79 9.99 -15.97
C PRO A 53 10.12 8.70 -15.22
N PHE A 54 9.17 8.11 -14.49
CA PHE A 54 9.37 7.01 -13.55
C PHE A 54 8.62 5.74 -13.95
N THR A 55 7.88 5.76 -15.08
CA THR A 55 6.97 4.66 -15.42
C THR A 55 7.12 4.20 -16.86
N VAL A 56 6.94 2.92 -17.10
CA VAL A 56 6.73 2.36 -18.44
C VAL A 56 5.39 2.83 -19.01
N ALA A 57 4.38 2.90 -18.15
CA ALA A 57 3.07 3.45 -18.48
C ALA A 57 2.37 3.99 -17.23
N ALA A 58 1.69 5.11 -17.37
CA ALA A 58 0.80 5.67 -16.37
C ALA A 58 -0.54 6.03 -17.03
N THR A 59 -1.62 5.49 -16.50
CA THR A 59 -2.98 5.68 -17.03
C THR A 59 -3.96 5.96 -15.91
N ALA A 60 -5.05 6.65 -16.24
CA ALA A 60 -6.13 6.93 -15.31
C ALA A 60 -7.48 6.74 -16.03
N ALA A 61 -8.38 6.02 -15.38
CA ALA A 61 -9.76 5.89 -15.82
C ALA A 61 -10.62 5.39 -14.65
N ARG A 62 -11.76 6.02 -14.44
CA ARG A 62 -12.68 5.60 -13.39
C ARG A 62 -13.29 4.23 -13.69
N HIS A 63 -13.18 3.30 -12.75
CA HIS A 63 -13.71 1.94 -12.89
C HIS A 63 -14.48 1.43 -11.65
N GLY A 64 -14.25 1.98 -10.46
CA GLY A 64 -14.97 1.61 -9.25
C GLY A 64 -14.69 0.19 -8.73
N GLU A 65 -13.60 -0.44 -9.17
CA GLU A 65 -13.22 -1.80 -8.78
C GLU A 65 -12.15 -1.82 -7.67
N TYR A 66 -11.87 -0.66 -7.05
CA TYR A 66 -10.82 -0.46 -6.04
C TYR A 66 -9.41 -0.84 -6.55
N ASP A 67 -8.48 -1.11 -5.64
CA ASP A 67 -7.08 -1.40 -5.97
C ASP A 67 -6.93 -2.57 -6.95
N PHE A 68 -7.72 -3.64 -6.79
CA PHE A 68 -7.66 -4.81 -7.67
C PHE A 68 -8.10 -4.51 -9.11
N GLY A 69 -8.99 -3.55 -9.32
CA GLY A 69 -9.34 -3.08 -10.65
C GLY A 69 -8.19 -2.34 -11.34
N SER A 70 -7.43 -1.56 -10.60
CA SER A 70 -6.22 -0.91 -11.11
C SER A 70 -5.11 -1.94 -11.38
N TYR A 71 -4.91 -2.93 -10.48
CA TYR A 71 -3.99 -4.05 -10.74
C TYR A 71 -4.37 -4.84 -12.00
N LYS A 72 -5.66 -5.09 -12.20
CA LYS A 72 -6.17 -5.75 -13.42
C LYS A 72 -5.72 -4.99 -14.68
N ARG A 73 -5.90 -3.67 -14.70
CA ARG A 73 -5.57 -2.85 -15.87
C ARG A 73 -4.07 -2.79 -16.13
N ALA A 74 -3.27 -2.60 -15.09
CA ALA A 74 -1.82 -2.62 -15.18
C ALA A 74 -1.29 -4.00 -15.63
N TYR A 75 -1.81 -5.09 -15.07
CA TYR A 75 -1.45 -6.45 -15.48
C TYR A 75 -1.86 -6.74 -16.93
N MET A 76 -3.06 -6.33 -17.34
CA MET A 76 -3.53 -6.54 -18.72
C MET A 76 -2.72 -5.72 -19.73
N TYR A 77 -2.27 -4.52 -19.35
CA TYR A 77 -1.34 -3.73 -20.17
C TYR A 77 -0.04 -4.51 -20.39
N ALA A 78 0.62 -4.96 -19.32
CA ALA A 78 1.86 -5.73 -19.40
C ALA A 78 1.69 -7.06 -20.16
N SER A 79 0.57 -7.75 -19.95
CA SER A 79 0.22 -8.99 -20.68
C SER A 79 0.02 -8.75 -22.18
N LYS A 80 -0.66 -7.66 -22.57
CA LYS A 80 -0.89 -7.28 -23.97
C LYS A 80 0.41 -6.84 -24.65
N ALA A 81 1.28 -6.16 -23.92
CA ALA A 81 2.61 -5.77 -24.40
C ALA A 81 3.58 -6.95 -24.51
N GLY A 82 3.24 -8.13 -23.96
CA GLY A 82 4.08 -9.34 -24.02
C GLY A 82 5.30 -9.30 -23.08
N ILE A 83 5.36 -8.35 -22.15
CA ILE A 83 6.56 -8.11 -21.34
C ILE A 83 6.61 -8.89 -20.01
N LEU A 84 5.52 -9.56 -19.61
CA LEU A 84 5.46 -10.23 -18.31
C LEU A 84 6.56 -11.29 -18.12
N SER A 85 6.93 -12.02 -19.18
CA SER A 85 7.96 -13.05 -19.13
C SER A 85 9.38 -12.51 -18.98
N ASP A 86 9.59 -11.19 -19.10
CA ASP A 86 10.90 -10.56 -18.99
C ASP A 86 11.31 -10.31 -17.54
N TYR A 87 10.40 -10.53 -16.58
CA TYR A 87 10.60 -10.22 -15.17
C TYR A 87 10.71 -11.48 -14.31
N ASP A 88 11.61 -11.40 -13.32
CA ASP A 88 11.76 -12.43 -12.29
C ASP A 88 10.62 -12.33 -11.25
N PHE A 89 10.20 -11.09 -10.97
CA PHE A 89 9.15 -10.78 -9.98
C PHE A 89 8.17 -9.73 -10.49
N VAL A 90 6.89 -9.95 -10.21
CA VAL A 90 5.83 -8.95 -10.40
C VAL A 90 5.23 -8.58 -9.03
N TYR A 91 5.13 -7.29 -8.77
CA TYR A 91 4.57 -6.74 -7.54
C TYR A 91 3.23 -6.04 -7.79
N LEU A 92 2.24 -6.33 -6.96
CA LEU A 92 1.05 -5.49 -6.81
C LEU A 92 1.31 -4.54 -5.66
N ALA A 93 1.28 -3.24 -5.91
CA ALA A 93 1.53 -2.21 -4.92
C ALA A 93 0.44 -1.13 -4.97
N ASN A 94 0.05 -0.53 -3.84
CA ASN A 94 -0.95 0.53 -3.87
C ASN A 94 -0.62 1.71 -2.97
N ASP A 95 -1.25 2.82 -3.25
CA ASP A 95 -1.05 4.09 -2.58
C ASP A 95 -1.76 4.22 -1.22
N SER A 96 -2.28 3.14 -0.64
CA SER A 96 -2.86 3.17 0.72
C SER A 96 -1.81 3.28 1.83
N VAL A 97 -0.54 3.31 1.46
CA VAL A 97 0.62 3.50 2.35
C VAL A 97 1.37 4.77 2.00
N TYR A 98 2.07 5.33 2.98
CA TYR A 98 3.18 6.25 2.77
C TYR A 98 4.49 5.48 2.75
N GLY A 99 5.38 5.87 1.89
CA GLY A 99 6.71 5.30 1.75
C GLY A 99 7.23 5.37 0.31
N PRO A 100 8.42 4.79 0.09
CA PRO A 100 9.30 4.18 1.11
C PRO A 100 9.79 5.18 2.15
N LEU A 101 9.83 4.74 3.41
CA LEU A 101 10.32 5.55 4.54
C LEU A 101 11.84 5.38 4.74
N ALA A 102 12.42 4.46 4.02
CA ALA A 102 13.85 4.13 3.96
C ALA A 102 14.09 3.35 2.66
N ASP A 103 15.34 3.03 2.35
CA ASP A 103 15.71 2.14 1.25
C ASP A 103 14.90 0.83 1.31
N ILE A 104 14.21 0.49 0.19
CA ILE A 104 13.41 -0.74 0.10
C ILE A 104 14.21 -1.95 -0.41
N GLY A 105 15.42 -1.74 -0.89
CA GLY A 105 16.25 -2.84 -1.40
C GLY A 105 16.40 -4.00 -0.41
N PRO A 106 16.72 -3.75 0.87
CA PRO A 106 16.82 -4.80 1.88
C PRO A 106 15.56 -5.64 2.03
N ILE A 107 14.38 -5.01 2.13
CA ILE A 107 13.12 -5.74 2.31
C ILE A 107 12.69 -6.47 1.03
N LEU A 108 12.97 -5.93 -0.16
CA LEU A 108 12.72 -6.64 -1.42
C LEU A 108 13.57 -7.90 -1.47
N ASN A 109 14.87 -7.80 -1.19
CA ASN A 109 15.78 -8.94 -1.20
C ASN A 109 15.38 -10.00 -0.14
N GLU A 110 14.97 -9.56 1.05
CA GLU A 110 14.50 -10.48 2.10
C GLU A 110 13.23 -11.22 1.66
N MET A 111 12.23 -10.53 1.11
CA MET A 111 11.00 -11.15 0.59
C MET A 111 11.29 -12.13 -0.56
N GLU A 112 12.15 -11.74 -1.49
CA GLU A 112 12.51 -12.54 -2.66
C GLU A 112 13.37 -13.77 -2.30
N SER A 113 14.06 -13.73 -1.15
CA SER A 113 14.81 -14.88 -0.61
C SER A 113 13.93 -15.94 0.03
N LEU A 114 12.67 -15.63 0.34
CA LEU A 114 11.74 -16.61 0.88
C LEU A 114 11.50 -17.74 -0.14
N ALA A 115 11.53 -18.98 0.32
CA ALA A 115 11.25 -20.17 -0.51
C ALA A 115 9.74 -20.33 -0.75
N VAL A 116 9.09 -19.29 -1.27
CA VAL A 116 7.63 -19.23 -1.53
C VAL A 116 7.33 -18.60 -2.88
N ASP A 117 6.15 -18.84 -3.43
CA ASP A 117 5.71 -18.38 -4.76
C ASP A 117 5.07 -16.99 -4.72
N ALA A 118 4.38 -16.66 -3.64
CA ALA A 118 3.81 -15.34 -3.38
C ALA A 118 4.22 -14.84 -1.99
N PHE A 119 4.53 -13.56 -1.89
CA PHE A 119 5.03 -12.99 -0.65
C PHE A 119 4.62 -11.54 -0.48
N GLY A 120 4.79 -11.02 0.73
CA GLY A 120 4.57 -9.61 1.03
C GLY A 120 5.33 -9.18 2.27
N PRO A 121 5.41 -7.87 2.53
CA PRO A 121 6.03 -7.41 3.77
C PRO A 121 5.21 -7.77 5.01
N VAL A 122 3.88 -7.84 4.89
CA VAL A 122 2.98 -8.06 6.05
C VAL A 122 1.88 -9.05 5.73
N CYS A 123 1.71 -10.05 6.62
CA CYS A 123 0.54 -10.95 6.64
C CYS A 123 -0.40 -10.62 7.81
N ASN A 124 -1.67 -10.86 7.58
CA ASN A 124 -2.66 -10.99 8.65
C ASN A 124 -2.81 -12.48 9.02
N PRO A 125 -2.47 -12.88 10.24
CA PRO A 125 -2.48 -14.28 10.65
C PRO A 125 -3.87 -14.78 11.11
N ASN A 126 -4.96 -14.03 10.81
CA ASN A 126 -6.31 -14.41 11.22
C ASN A 126 -6.58 -15.88 10.88
N PRO A 127 -6.82 -16.77 11.86
CA PRO A 127 -6.93 -18.22 11.60
C PRO A 127 -8.03 -18.60 10.62
N ALA A 128 -9.11 -17.81 10.55
CA ALA A 128 -10.21 -18.07 9.61
C ALA A 128 -9.83 -17.71 8.16
N HIS A 129 -8.99 -16.71 7.97
CA HIS A 129 -8.61 -16.20 6.65
C HIS A 129 -7.20 -15.59 6.71
N PRO A 130 -6.15 -16.40 6.88
CA PRO A 130 -4.79 -15.89 6.87
C PRO A 130 -4.45 -15.42 5.44
N HIS A 131 -3.83 -14.24 5.31
CA HIS A 131 -3.55 -13.68 3.99
C HIS A 131 -2.41 -12.67 3.98
N ILE A 132 -1.79 -12.52 2.82
CA ILE A 132 -0.88 -11.41 2.52
C ILE A 132 -1.71 -10.14 2.40
N GLN A 133 -1.30 -9.05 3.03
CA GLN A 133 -1.98 -7.77 2.89
C GLN A 133 -1.78 -7.20 1.48
N SER A 134 -2.88 -6.86 0.80
CA SER A 134 -2.92 -6.55 -0.64
C SER A 134 -2.22 -5.26 -1.06
N TRP A 135 -1.77 -4.45 -0.12
CA TRP A 135 -1.13 -3.18 -0.45
C TRP A 135 0.31 -3.33 -0.98
N PHE A 136 0.94 -4.52 -0.79
CA PHE A 136 2.23 -4.86 -1.39
C PHE A 136 2.37 -6.39 -1.45
N ILE A 137 2.22 -6.97 -2.63
CA ILE A 137 2.31 -8.41 -2.87
C ILE A 137 3.34 -8.66 -3.96
N GLY A 138 4.37 -9.44 -3.69
CA GLY A 138 5.31 -9.93 -4.68
C GLY A 138 4.95 -11.35 -5.14
N MET A 139 5.21 -11.65 -6.39
CA MET A 139 4.91 -12.94 -7.02
C MET A 139 6.05 -13.39 -7.91
N ARG A 140 6.34 -14.71 -7.90
CA ARG A 140 7.21 -15.37 -8.88
C ARG A 140 6.45 -15.71 -10.16
N ALA A 141 7.17 -16.09 -11.20
CA ALA A 141 6.61 -16.50 -12.49
C ALA A 141 5.60 -17.64 -12.37
N THR A 142 5.79 -18.55 -11.40
CA THR A 142 4.83 -19.63 -11.05
C THR A 142 3.43 -19.11 -10.71
N VAL A 143 3.31 -17.85 -10.28
CA VAL A 143 2.04 -17.19 -9.97
C VAL A 143 1.63 -16.25 -11.10
N PHE A 144 2.42 -15.23 -11.40
CA PHE A 144 1.95 -14.15 -12.28
C PHE A 144 1.82 -14.56 -13.76
N LEU A 145 2.47 -15.63 -14.20
CA LEU A 145 2.27 -16.22 -15.54
C LEU A 145 1.21 -17.33 -15.56
N ALA A 146 0.75 -17.78 -14.40
CA ALA A 146 -0.19 -18.88 -14.31
C ALA A 146 -1.56 -18.51 -14.94
N PRO A 147 -2.17 -19.42 -15.74
CA PRO A 147 -3.49 -19.19 -16.32
C PRO A 147 -4.58 -18.89 -15.28
N TRP A 148 -4.48 -19.51 -14.10
CA TRP A 148 -5.42 -19.25 -13.01
C TRP A 148 -5.30 -17.83 -12.45
N PHE A 149 -4.08 -17.27 -12.34
CA PHE A 149 -3.89 -15.90 -11.90
C PHE A 149 -4.44 -14.90 -12.93
N LYS A 150 -4.17 -15.13 -14.22
CA LYS A 150 -4.77 -14.33 -15.30
C LYS A 150 -6.30 -14.35 -15.23
N LYS A 151 -6.90 -15.53 -15.03
CA LYS A 151 -8.35 -15.66 -14.86
C LYS A 151 -8.85 -14.93 -13.61
N PHE A 152 -8.14 -15.06 -12.50
CA PHE A 152 -8.46 -14.38 -11.25
C PHE A 152 -8.46 -12.86 -11.42
N ILE A 153 -7.36 -12.27 -11.92
CA ILE A 153 -7.25 -10.82 -12.06
C ILE A 153 -8.27 -10.27 -13.08
N GLN A 154 -8.56 -10.99 -14.14
CA GLN A 154 -9.59 -10.63 -15.12
C GLN A 154 -11.01 -10.72 -14.56
N SER A 155 -11.25 -11.54 -13.54
CA SER A 155 -12.56 -11.69 -12.90
C SER A 155 -12.94 -10.54 -11.97
N VAL A 156 -12.01 -9.62 -11.67
CA VAL A 156 -12.28 -8.47 -10.81
C VAL A 156 -13.40 -7.61 -11.37
N ARG A 157 -14.38 -7.28 -10.51
CA ARG A 157 -15.58 -6.48 -10.81
C ARG A 157 -15.87 -5.51 -9.67
N PRO A 158 -16.63 -4.44 -9.91
CA PRO A 158 -17.10 -3.56 -8.85
C PRO A 158 -17.81 -4.35 -7.74
N GLN A 159 -17.56 -3.99 -6.51
CA GLN A 159 -18.17 -4.60 -5.33
C GLN A 159 -18.96 -3.54 -4.55
N LYS A 160 -20.00 -3.99 -3.82
CA LYS A 160 -20.87 -3.11 -3.03
C LYS A 160 -20.14 -2.34 -1.93
N ASP A 161 -19.05 -2.91 -1.40
CA ASP A 161 -18.28 -2.35 -0.30
C ASP A 161 -16.85 -2.89 -0.24
N LYS A 162 -16.00 -2.22 0.54
CA LYS A 162 -14.60 -2.59 0.75
C LYS A 162 -14.43 -3.97 1.43
N GLY A 163 -15.37 -4.37 2.28
CA GLY A 163 -15.32 -5.68 2.95
C GLY A 163 -15.43 -6.82 1.93
N SER A 164 -16.33 -6.67 0.95
CA SER A 164 -16.46 -7.61 -0.17
C SER A 164 -15.20 -7.69 -1.02
N VAL A 165 -14.54 -6.55 -1.29
CA VAL A 165 -13.25 -6.52 -1.99
C VAL A 165 -12.17 -7.28 -1.21
N THR A 166 -12.06 -7.01 0.10
CA THR A 166 -11.10 -7.72 0.97
C THR A 166 -11.33 -9.23 0.94
N LYS A 167 -12.58 -9.68 1.10
CA LYS A 167 -12.92 -11.10 1.13
C LYS A 167 -12.66 -11.78 -0.21
N LEU A 168 -13.11 -11.19 -1.32
CA LEU A 168 -13.05 -11.81 -2.64
C LEU A 168 -11.67 -11.76 -3.26
N TYR A 169 -10.93 -10.66 -3.07
CA TYR A 169 -9.69 -10.42 -3.79
C TYR A 169 -8.45 -10.48 -2.91
N GLU A 170 -8.41 -9.84 -1.75
CA GLU A 170 -7.24 -9.90 -0.86
C GLU A 170 -7.09 -11.29 -0.23
N GLN A 171 -8.11 -11.76 0.49
CA GLN A 171 -8.14 -13.10 1.07
C GLN A 171 -8.24 -14.18 -0.01
N GLY A 172 -9.04 -13.92 -1.07
CA GLY A 172 -9.24 -14.81 -2.20
C GLY A 172 -7.97 -15.10 -2.98
N PHE A 173 -7.09 -14.11 -3.18
CA PHE A 173 -5.80 -14.31 -3.82
C PHE A 173 -4.94 -15.32 -3.03
N THR A 174 -4.75 -15.09 -1.74
CA THR A 174 -3.93 -15.98 -0.90
C THR A 174 -4.52 -17.40 -0.84
N ALA A 175 -5.85 -17.50 -0.74
CA ALA A 175 -6.53 -18.80 -0.77
C ALA A 175 -6.34 -19.53 -2.11
N LEU A 176 -6.32 -18.81 -3.24
CA LEU A 176 -6.04 -19.38 -4.56
C LEU A 176 -4.59 -19.88 -4.67
N VAL A 177 -3.60 -19.10 -4.20
CA VAL A 177 -2.20 -19.55 -4.13
C VAL A 177 -2.12 -20.91 -3.44
N SER A 178 -2.70 -21.03 -2.25
CA SER A 178 -2.75 -22.31 -1.50
C SER A 178 -3.52 -23.40 -2.24
N LYS A 179 -4.66 -23.07 -2.87
CA LYS A 179 -5.48 -24.02 -3.62
C LYS A 179 -4.72 -24.65 -4.80
N TYR A 180 -3.83 -23.89 -5.43
CA TYR A 180 -2.99 -24.40 -6.51
C TYR A 180 -1.68 -25.06 -6.03
N GLY A 181 -1.56 -25.35 -4.72
CA GLY A 181 -0.41 -26.05 -4.14
C GLY A 181 0.85 -25.19 -4.05
N LEU A 182 0.71 -23.86 -4.20
CA LEU A 182 1.80 -22.92 -4.12
C LEU A 182 1.97 -22.38 -2.70
N ALA A 183 3.21 -22.02 -2.34
CA ALA A 183 3.53 -21.48 -1.03
C ALA A 183 3.44 -19.95 -1.01
N TRP A 184 3.09 -19.40 0.17
CA TRP A 184 3.11 -17.96 0.39
C TRP A 184 3.64 -17.63 1.80
N GLY A 185 4.17 -16.41 1.95
CA GLY A 185 4.76 -15.97 3.21
C GLY A 185 4.97 -14.46 3.29
N CYS A 186 5.38 -14.00 4.46
CA CYS A 186 5.67 -12.59 4.72
C CYS A 186 6.81 -12.43 5.73
N ILE A 187 7.40 -11.25 5.73
CA ILE A 187 8.44 -10.87 6.69
C ILE A 187 7.84 -10.59 8.08
N TYR A 188 6.72 -9.83 8.11
CA TYR A 188 6.05 -9.46 9.36
C TYR A 188 4.67 -10.08 9.45
N THR A 189 4.36 -10.63 10.61
CA THR A 189 3.01 -11.08 10.97
C THR A 189 2.39 -10.05 11.89
N VAL A 190 1.27 -9.44 11.45
CA VAL A 190 0.63 -8.35 12.19
C VAL A 190 -0.87 -8.61 12.30
N GLU A 191 -1.32 -8.87 13.53
CA GLU A 191 -2.72 -9.13 13.83
C GLU A 191 -3.60 -7.89 13.71
N ASN A 192 -4.80 -8.08 13.19
CA ASN A 192 -5.89 -7.12 13.21
C ASN A 192 -5.49 -5.69 12.80
N ARG A 193 -5.56 -4.76 13.76
CA ARG A 193 -5.24 -3.35 13.57
C ARG A 193 -3.80 -2.98 13.89
N GLY A 194 -2.93 -3.97 14.14
CA GLY A 194 -1.53 -3.74 14.50
C GLY A 194 -0.79 -2.90 13.45
N ILE A 195 -1.05 -3.14 12.16
CA ILE A 195 -0.46 -2.36 11.04
C ILE A 195 -0.74 -0.85 11.14
N TYR A 196 -1.83 -0.45 11.78
CA TYR A 196 -2.18 0.96 11.97
C TYR A 196 -1.73 1.52 13.33
N ASN A 197 -1.54 0.67 14.32
CA ASN A 197 -1.35 1.10 15.72
C ASN A 197 0.07 0.89 16.23
N GLN A 198 0.90 0.09 15.53
CA GLN A 198 2.28 -0.23 15.92
C GLN A 198 3.32 0.41 14.98
N ILE A 199 3.04 1.59 14.45
CA ILE A 199 3.82 2.28 13.42
C ILE A 199 5.30 2.39 13.81
N LYS A 200 5.60 2.92 15.00
CA LYS A 200 6.98 3.07 15.49
C LYS A 200 7.68 1.71 15.62
N LYS A 201 6.97 0.68 16.11
CA LYS A 201 7.53 -0.68 16.25
C LYS A 201 7.88 -1.28 14.91
N LEU A 202 6.95 -1.20 13.96
CA LEU A 202 7.14 -1.73 12.60
C LEU A 202 8.25 -1.00 11.85
N TYR A 203 8.29 0.34 11.91
CA TYR A 203 9.35 1.14 11.31
C TYR A 203 10.72 0.78 11.88
N ARG A 204 10.85 0.68 13.21
CA ARG A 204 12.11 0.27 13.86
C ARG A 204 12.48 -1.18 13.57
N GLY A 205 11.52 -2.02 13.23
CA GLY A 205 11.73 -3.38 12.79
C GLY A 205 12.15 -3.49 11.33
N GLY A 206 12.22 -2.37 10.58
CA GLY A 206 12.65 -2.35 9.18
C GLY A 206 11.52 -2.27 8.16
N LEU A 207 10.24 -2.19 8.57
CA LEU A 207 9.14 -1.98 7.62
C LEU A 207 9.18 -0.54 7.07
N PRO A 208 9.49 -0.33 5.77
CA PRO A 208 9.65 1.00 5.20
C PRO A 208 8.32 1.60 4.73
N PHE A 209 7.21 1.22 5.32
CA PHE A 209 5.88 1.69 4.93
C PHE A 209 4.99 2.01 6.13
N MET A 210 4.13 3.01 5.98
CA MET A 210 3.15 3.40 6.99
C MET A 210 1.77 3.59 6.35
N LYS A 211 0.74 2.96 6.92
CA LYS A 211 -0.63 3.10 6.38
C LYS A 211 -1.14 4.54 6.46
N LYS A 212 -1.58 5.11 5.33
CA LYS A 212 -2.16 6.47 5.25
C LYS A 212 -3.31 6.66 6.25
N VAL A 213 -4.18 5.66 6.40
CA VAL A 213 -5.33 5.73 7.31
C VAL A 213 -4.96 5.91 8.79
N ALA A 214 -3.70 5.68 9.17
CA ALA A 214 -3.23 5.97 10.53
C ALA A 214 -3.37 7.45 10.90
N PHE A 215 -3.24 8.35 9.93
CA PHE A 215 -3.42 9.79 10.13
C PHE A 215 -4.87 10.19 10.43
N SER A 216 -5.86 9.43 9.98
CA SER A 216 -7.27 9.67 10.31
C SER A 216 -7.67 9.25 11.72
N ARG A 217 -6.74 8.62 12.48
CA ARG A 217 -7.00 8.04 13.79
C ARG A 217 -6.28 8.85 14.86
N HIS A 218 -6.95 9.20 15.92
CA HIS A 218 -6.38 9.95 17.04
C HIS A 218 -6.35 9.16 18.34
N GLY A 219 -6.38 7.84 18.24
CA GLY A 219 -6.33 6.95 19.38
C GLY A 219 -4.95 6.92 20.04
N GLY A 220 -4.94 7.11 21.36
CA GLY A 220 -3.77 6.88 22.18
C GLY A 220 -2.54 7.70 21.80
N ARG A 221 -1.40 7.00 21.68
CA ARG A 221 -0.09 7.61 21.38
C ARG A 221 0.25 7.63 19.89
N LEU A 222 -0.74 7.41 18.99
CA LEU A 222 -0.49 7.21 17.57
C LEU A 222 0.17 8.42 16.91
N GLY A 223 -0.28 9.63 17.20
CA GLY A 223 0.35 10.87 16.69
C GLY A 223 1.84 10.98 17.06
N ARG A 224 2.22 10.52 18.28
CA ARG A 224 3.64 10.47 18.67
C ARG A 224 4.43 9.42 17.90
N GLN A 225 3.82 8.28 17.55
CA GLN A 225 4.48 7.26 16.75
C GLN A 225 4.70 7.76 15.31
N ILE A 226 3.70 8.40 14.72
CA ILE A 226 3.81 9.02 13.40
C ILE A 226 4.90 10.10 13.41
N LEU A 227 4.88 11.01 14.39
CA LEU A 227 5.88 12.06 14.50
C LEU A 227 7.29 11.52 14.71
N TYR A 228 7.43 10.42 15.46
CA TYR A 228 8.72 9.73 15.58
C TYR A 228 9.23 9.30 14.21
N VAL A 229 8.42 8.64 13.39
CA VAL A 229 8.82 8.20 12.05
C VAL A 229 9.16 9.40 11.17
N LEU A 230 8.30 10.42 11.13
CA LEU A 230 8.53 11.64 10.34
C LEU A 230 9.84 12.37 10.69
N ASN A 231 10.33 12.23 11.90
CA ASN A 231 11.60 12.84 12.34
C ASN A 231 12.84 11.98 12.03
N HIS A 232 12.66 10.75 11.50
CA HIS A 232 13.74 9.81 11.21
C HIS A 232 13.81 9.39 9.74
N ILE A 233 13.02 9.99 8.87
CA ILE A 233 13.00 9.73 7.43
C ILE A 233 13.60 10.90 6.65
N ALA A 234 13.90 10.68 5.38
CA ALA A 234 14.43 11.70 4.48
C ALA A 234 13.50 12.93 4.39
N PRO A 235 14.05 14.14 4.23
CA PRO A 235 13.25 15.38 4.22
C PRO A 235 12.20 15.41 3.10
N ASP A 236 12.49 14.90 1.92
CA ASP A 236 11.57 14.85 0.77
C ASP A 236 10.42 13.84 1.01
N ALA A 237 10.72 12.66 1.56
CA ALA A 237 9.70 11.72 2.02
C ALA A 237 8.77 12.37 3.05
N ARG A 238 9.33 13.03 4.05
CA ARG A 238 8.57 13.76 5.07
C ARG A 238 7.68 14.85 4.47
N ALA A 239 8.23 15.65 3.55
CA ALA A 239 7.50 16.74 2.90
C ALA A 239 6.31 16.19 2.11
N SER A 240 6.50 15.16 1.29
CA SER A 240 5.45 14.53 0.49
C SER A 240 4.32 13.93 1.35
N ILE A 241 4.68 13.28 2.46
CA ILE A 241 3.72 12.72 3.42
C ILE A 241 2.89 13.84 4.08
N LEU A 242 3.53 14.90 4.54
CA LEU A 242 2.83 16.00 5.23
C LEU A 242 1.92 16.78 4.27
N GLU A 243 2.34 16.98 3.03
CA GLU A 243 1.52 17.61 2.00
C GLU A 243 0.24 16.80 1.75
N ASN A 244 0.36 15.51 1.43
CA ASN A 244 -0.80 14.63 1.22
C ASN A 244 -1.68 14.55 2.48
N ALA A 245 -1.09 14.38 3.67
CA ALA A 245 -1.84 14.28 4.90
C ALA A 245 -2.66 15.55 5.20
N ARG A 246 -2.06 16.73 5.02
CA ARG A 246 -2.74 18.02 5.23
C ARG A 246 -3.85 18.23 4.20
N ARG A 247 -3.63 17.88 2.94
CA ARG A 247 -4.64 17.92 1.88
C ARG A 247 -5.81 16.98 2.16
N THR A 248 -5.52 15.77 2.65
CA THR A 248 -6.53 14.72 2.85
C THR A 248 -7.36 14.91 4.11
N TRP A 249 -6.75 15.31 5.22
CA TRP A 249 -7.41 15.38 6.54
C TRP A 249 -7.47 16.79 7.13
N GLY A 250 -6.95 17.80 6.45
CA GLY A 250 -6.93 19.19 6.88
C GLY A 250 -5.66 19.54 7.69
N ALA A 251 -5.08 20.72 7.38
CA ALA A 251 -3.83 21.18 7.97
C ALA A 251 -3.90 21.30 9.51
N GLU A 252 -4.95 21.96 10.01
CA GLU A 252 -5.15 22.15 11.47
C GLU A 252 -5.23 20.80 12.22
N TYR A 253 -5.95 19.82 11.63
CA TYR A 253 -6.06 18.51 12.23
C TYR A 253 -4.70 17.79 12.28
N ILE A 254 -3.91 17.84 11.22
CA ILE A 254 -2.58 17.22 11.16
C ILE A 254 -1.63 17.89 12.14
N ASP A 255 -1.62 19.21 12.21
CA ASP A 255 -0.79 19.96 13.17
C ASP A 255 -1.18 19.65 14.63
N TRP A 256 -2.47 19.49 14.90
CA TRP A 256 -2.95 19.01 16.19
C TRP A 256 -2.56 17.53 16.47
N LEU A 257 -2.66 16.64 15.48
CA LEU A 257 -2.29 15.23 15.61
C LEU A 257 -0.79 15.07 15.92
N LEU A 258 0.04 15.85 15.26
CA LEU A 258 1.51 15.78 15.32
C LEU A 258 2.13 16.71 16.37
N THR A 259 1.33 17.38 17.18
CA THR A 259 1.85 18.33 18.20
C THR A 259 2.72 17.64 19.25
N ASN A 260 3.81 18.31 19.64
CA ASN A 260 4.64 17.96 20.79
C ASN A 260 4.21 18.67 22.07
N ASN A 261 3.24 19.60 22.01
CA ASN A 261 2.78 20.34 23.17
C ASN A 261 2.10 19.39 24.18
N PRO A 262 2.60 19.25 25.42
CA PRO A 262 2.09 18.30 26.39
C PRO A 262 0.63 18.58 26.80
N VAL A 263 0.21 19.83 26.86
CA VAL A 263 -1.18 20.22 27.15
C VAL A 263 -2.12 19.76 26.04
N LYS A 264 -1.76 20.03 24.79
CA LYS A 264 -2.56 19.58 23.63
C LYS A 264 -2.62 18.05 23.54
N ILE A 265 -1.54 17.36 23.89
CA ILE A 265 -1.50 15.89 23.94
C ILE A 265 -2.44 15.35 25.02
N LEU A 266 -2.45 15.96 26.21
CA LEU A 266 -3.37 15.58 27.28
C LEU A 266 -4.83 15.81 26.88
N MET A 267 -5.15 16.98 26.33
CA MET A 267 -6.49 17.31 25.83
C MET A 267 -6.97 16.32 24.75
N ARG A 268 -6.06 15.88 23.87
CA ARG A 268 -6.35 14.84 22.86
C ARG A 268 -6.69 13.51 23.51
N GLY A 269 -5.97 13.12 24.55
CA GLY A 269 -6.24 11.90 25.33
C GLY A 269 -7.62 11.93 25.99
N VAL A 270 -7.97 13.02 26.63
CA VAL A 270 -9.28 13.24 27.26
C VAL A 270 -10.41 13.19 26.23
N LYS A 271 -10.26 13.92 25.12
CA LYS A 271 -11.27 13.93 24.03
C LYS A 271 -11.50 12.54 23.44
N TYR A 272 -10.44 11.75 23.29
CA TYR A 272 -10.51 10.37 22.83
C TYR A 272 -11.27 9.48 23.83
N ALA A 273 -10.96 9.57 25.11
CA ALA A 273 -11.63 8.82 26.19
C ALA A 273 -13.13 9.14 26.25
N LEU A 274 -13.48 10.43 26.22
CA LEU A 274 -14.87 10.88 26.21
C LEU A 274 -15.64 10.42 24.95
N GLY A 275 -14.98 10.43 23.79
CA GLY A 275 -15.55 9.92 22.53
C GLY A 275 -15.82 8.41 22.56
N LYS A 276 -15.00 7.61 23.26
CA LYS A 276 -15.24 6.19 23.49
C LYS A 276 -16.39 5.94 24.47
N ALA A 277 -16.42 6.69 25.56
CA ALA A 277 -17.51 6.61 26.54
C ALA A 277 -18.89 6.88 25.92
N ARG A 278 -18.98 7.90 25.05
CA ARG A 278 -20.21 8.22 24.31
C ARG A 278 -20.67 7.12 23.31
N LYS A 279 -19.75 6.27 22.86
CA LYS A 279 -20.05 5.17 21.91
C LYS A 279 -20.27 3.82 22.60
N GLY A 280 -20.32 3.78 23.94
CA GLY A 280 -20.51 2.53 24.69
C GLY A 280 -19.40 1.48 24.49
N GLN A 281 -18.19 1.91 24.17
CA GLN A 281 -17.03 1.05 23.86
C GLN A 281 -15.96 1.04 24.99
N ILE A 282 -16.40 1.20 26.25
CA ILE A 282 -15.59 0.95 27.45
C ILE A 282 -16.07 -0.33 28.08
#